data_94c924664cc73cdcf70ed6f60e0b8a69
#
_entry.id   94c924664cc73cdcf70ed6f60e0b8a69
#
_cell.length_a   1.000
_cell.length_b   1.000
_cell.length_c   1.000
_cell.angle_alpha   90.00
_cell.angle_beta   90.00
_cell.angle_gamma   90.00
#
_symmetry.space_group_name_H-M   'P 1'
#
loop_
_entity.id
_entity.type
_entity.pdbx_description
1 polymer ?
#
loop_
_entity_poly.entity_id
_entity_poly.type
_entity_poly.pdbx_seq_one_letter_code
_entity_poly.pdbx_strand_id
1 'polypeptide(L)'
;MDDIEKRCIEIIAKSKSIPADSITPDTTFEELNIDSLDKINISFEVEEAFKIEIPDDALGNLKTVGDVVNGVIMLREKKAAADAASPANATTP
;
A
#
# COMPACT_ATOMS: atom_id res chain seq x y z
N MET A 1 -12.26 -5.48 -0.75
CA MET A 1 -11.57 -5.62 0.36
C MET A 1 -10.58 -6.67 0.22
N ASP A 2 -10.98 -7.83 0.01
CA ASP A 2 -10.05 -8.90 -0.11
C ASP A 2 -9.10 -8.72 -1.27
N ASP A 3 -9.53 -8.06 -2.33
CA ASP A 3 -8.65 -7.84 -3.47
C ASP A 3 -7.48 -6.93 -3.12
N ILE A 4 -7.71 -5.94 -2.30
CA ILE A 4 -6.65 -5.02 -1.90
C ILE A 4 -5.65 -5.75 -1.01
N GLU A 5 -6.15 -6.48 -0.04
CA GLU A 5 -5.29 -7.23 0.87
C GLU A 5 -4.47 -8.25 0.09
N LYS A 6 -5.13 -9.01 -0.77
CA LYS A 6 -4.47 -10.04 -1.55
C LYS A 6 -3.40 -9.42 -2.45
N ARG A 7 -3.71 -8.31 -3.08
CA ARG A 7 -2.76 -7.65 -3.96
C ARG A 7 -1.54 -7.16 -3.20
N CYS A 8 -1.76 -6.56 -2.05
CA CYS A 8 -0.64 -6.09 -1.23
C CYS A 8 0.24 -7.26 -0.80
N ILE A 9 -0.38 -8.35 -0.39
CA ILE A 9 0.37 -9.54 0.01
C ILE A 9 1.16 -10.09 -1.16
N GLU A 10 0.57 -10.12 -2.34
CA GLU A 10 1.26 -10.61 -3.54
C GLU A 10 2.47 -9.74 -3.87
N ILE A 11 2.31 -8.44 -3.76
CA ILE A 11 3.41 -7.52 -4.04
C ILE A 11 4.57 -7.76 -3.08
N ILE A 12 4.25 -7.89 -1.80
CA ILE A 12 5.27 -8.13 -0.79
C ILE A 12 5.93 -9.49 -0.97
N ALA A 13 5.12 -10.51 -1.25
CA ALA A 13 5.64 -11.86 -1.43
C ALA A 13 6.60 -11.89 -2.62
N LYS A 14 6.24 -11.25 -3.70
CA LYS A 14 7.07 -11.22 -4.89
C LYS A 14 8.36 -10.47 -4.62
N SER A 15 8.27 -9.38 -3.86
CA SER A 15 9.44 -8.57 -3.55
C SER A 15 10.46 -9.36 -2.74
N LYS A 16 9.99 -10.23 -1.85
CA LYS A 16 10.87 -11.00 -0.99
C LYS A 16 11.07 -12.43 -1.48
N SER A 17 10.44 -12.80 -2.58
CA SER A 17 10.54 -14.16 -3.14
C SER A 17 10.07 -15.22 -2.13
N ILE A 18 8.97 -14.93 -1.48
CA ILE A 18 8.37 -15.88 -0.52
C ILE A 18 6.94 -16.17 -0.93
N PRO A 19 6.37 -17.29 -0.46
CA PRO A 19 5.00 -17.62 -0.83
C PRO A 19 4.01 -16.63 -0.22
N ALA A 20 3.03 -16.23 -0.99
CA ALA A 20 2.01 -15.31 -0.49
C ALA A 20 1.23 -15.96 0.65
N ASP A 21 1.11 -17.29 0.63
CA ASP A 21 0.38 -17.99 1.67
C ASP A 21 1.02 -17.85 3.05
N SER A 22 2.28 -17.51 3.10
CA SER A 22 2.97 -17.38 4.37
C SER A 22 2.85 -15.98 4.96
N ILE A 23 2.15 -15.08 4.28
CA ILE A 23 1.99 -13.70 4.72
C ILE A 23 0.56 -13.47 5.14
N THR A 24 0.38 -12.86 6.32
CA THR A 24 -0.94 -12.49 6.80
C THR A 24 -0.92 -10.99 7.13
N PRO A 25 -2.08 -10.37 7.33
CA PRO A 25 -2.08 -8.95 7.71
C PRO A 25 -1.36 -8.68 9.02
N ASP A 26 -1.25 -9.67 9.89
CA ASP A 26 -0.57 -9.50 11.16
C ASP A 26 0.95 -9.65 11.04
N THR A 27 1.43 -10.15 9.91
CA THR A 27 2.86 -10.32 9.71
C THR A 27 3.56 -8.98 9.72
N THR A 28 4.63 -8.86 10.47
CA THR A 28 5.37 -7.61 10.52
C THR A 28 6.46 -7.60 9.45
N PHE A 29 6.85 -6.40 9.08
CA PHE A 29 7.95 -6.27 8.12
C PHE A 29 9.23 -6.80 8.72
N GLU A 30 9.38 -6.67 10.02
CA GLU A 30 10.55 -7.19 10.72
C GLU A 30 10.65 -8.70 10.55
N GLU A 31 9.52 -9.38 10.69
CA GLU A 31 9.49 -10.83 10.53
C GLU A 31 9.88 -11.25 9.12
N LEU A 32 9.61 -10.41 8.15
CA LEU A 32 9.93 -10.69 6.76
C LEU A 32 11.31 -10.16 6.36
N ASN A 33 12.03 -9.59 7.31
CA ASN A 33 13.33 -8.98 7.04
C ASN A 33 13.25 -7.88 5.99
N ILE A 34 12.18 -7.13 6.05
CA ILE A 34 11.98 -5.99 5.13
C ILE A 34 12.57 -4.76 5.80
N ASP A 35 13.64 -4.24 5.22
CA ASP A 35 14.28 -3.04 5.76
C ASP A 35 13.70 -1.80 5.08
N SER A 36 14.26 -0.64 5.37
CA SER A 36 13.76 0.62 4.83
C SER A 36 13.79 0.66 3.32
N LEU A 37 14.82 0.12 2.73
CA LEU A 37 14.96 0.13 1.29
C LEU A 37 13.90 -0.77 0.64
N ASP A 38 13.68 -1.94 1.23
CA ASP A 38 12.63 -2.82 0.73
C ASP A 38 11.27 -2.17 0.85
N LYS A 39 11.03 -1.44 1.94
CA LYS A 39 9.76 -0.72 2.10
C LYS A 39 9.54 0.27 0.99
N ILE A 40 10.58 0.99 0.62
CA ILE A 40 10.48 1.98 -0.46
C ILE A 40 10.12 1.30 -1.76
N ASN A 41 10.80 0.20 -2.07
CA ASN A 41 10.52 -0.53 -3.30
C ASN A 41 9.09 -1.08 -3.32
N ILE A 42 8.66 -1.63 -2.19
CA ILE A 42 7.30 -2.17 -2.08
C ILE A 42 6.28 -1.04 -2.23
N SER A 43 6.56 0.11 -1.62
CA SER A 43 5.63 1.22 -1.71
C SER A 43 5.48 1.73 -3.14
N PHE A 44 6.57 1.75 -3.90
CA PHE A 44 6.48 2.14 -5.30
C PHE A 44 5.59 1.19 -6.09
N GLU A 45 5.72 -0.11 -5.85
CA GLU A 45 4.89 -1.08 -6.55
C GLU A 45 3.42 -0.94 -6.16
N VAL A 46 3.18 -0.70 -4.88
CA VAL A 46 1.82 -0.51 -4.40
C VAL A 46 1.22 0.75 -5.00
N GLU A 47 2.01 1.82 -5.06
CA GLU A 47 1.54 3.07 -5.65
C GLU A 47 1.14 2.89 -7.10
N GLU A 48 1.93 2.14 -7.85
CA GLU A 48 1.63 1.90 -9.24
C GLU A 48 0.43 0.99 -9.40
N ALA A 49 0.35 -0.03 -8.58
CA ALA A 49 -0.74 -1.01 -8.69
C ALA A 49 -2.09 -0.39 -8.40
N PHE A 50 -2.14 0.53 -7.44
CA PHE A 50 -3.40 1.12 -7.01
C PHE A 50 -3.56 2.57 -7.45
N LYS A 51 -2.58 3.13 -8.13
CA LYS A 51 -2.63 4.51 -8.61
C LYS A 51 -2.84 5.49 -7.48
N ILE A 52 -2.03 5.34 -6.44
CA ILE A 52 -2.08 6.21 -5.28
C ILE A 52 -0.68 6.69 -4.95
N GLU A 53 -0.59 7.67 -4.05
CA GLU A 53 0.70 8.16 -3.57
C GLU A 53 0.78 7.91 -2.07
N ILE A 54 1.86 7.29 -1.63
CA ILE A 54 2.08 7.04 -0.21
C ILE A 54 3.09 8.07 0.29
N PRO A 55 2.67 8.96 1.21
CA PRO A 55 3.61 9.95 1.74
C PRO A 55 4.71 9.29 2.55
N ASP A 56 5.86 9.92 2.60
CA ASP A 56 6.98 9.41 3.38
C ASP A 56 6.62 9.22 4.85
N ASP A 57 5.79 10.11 5.39
CA ASP A 57 5.36 10.01 6.77
C ASP A 57 4.58 8.73 7.00
N ALA A 58 3.69 8.41 6.09
CA ALA A 58 2.90 7.19 6.19
C ALA A 58 3.79 5.96 6.06
N LEU A 59 4.78 6.04 5.18
CA LEU A 59 5.69 4.94 4.96
C LEU A 59 6.44 4.59 6.25
N GLY A 60 6.86 5.59 6.98
CA GLY A 60 7.58 5.36 8.21
C GLY A 60 6.75 4.73 9.31
N ASN A 61 5.43 4.83 9.20
CA ASN A 61 4.53 4.27 10.20
C ASN A 61 4.08 2.85 9.88
N LEU A 62 4.46 2.33 8.72
CA LEU A 62 4.05 0.99 8.33
C LEU A 62 4.91 -0.04 9.05
N LYS A 63 4.28 -0.88 9.83
CA LYS A 63 4.98 -1.91 10.59
C LYS A 63 4.52 -3.31 10.22
N THR A 64 3.26 -3.46 9.82
CA THR A 64 2.72 -4.75 9.46
C THR A 64 2.15 -4.69 8.05
N VAL A 65 1.90 -5.87 7.50
CA VAL A 65 1.26 -5.96 6.18
C VAL A 65 -0.11 -5.30 6.25
N GLY A 66 -0.83 -5.49 7.36
CA GLY A 66 -2.13 -4.86 7.54
C GLY A 66 -2.06 -3.35 7.49
N ASP A 67 -0.97 -2.77 7.99
CA ASP A 67 -0.80 -1.32 7.93
C ASP A 67 -0.77 -0.85 6.47
N VAL A 68 -0.09 -1.61 5.60
CA VAL A 68 -0.04 -1.28 4.18
C VAL A 68 -1.45 -1.39 3.58
N VAL A 69 -2.16 -2.46 3.90
CA VAL A 69 -3.50 -2.66 3.37
C VAL A 69 -4.42 -1.51 3.80
N ASN A 70 -4.38 -1.16 5.08
CA ASN A 70 -5.20 -0.07 5.58
C ASN A 70 -4.83 1.26 4.95
N GLY A 71 -3.54 1.48 4.76
CA GLY A 71 -3.07 2.70 4.12
C GLY A 71 -3.56 2.81 2.69
N VAL A 72 -3.52 1.70 1.96
CA VAL A 72 -3.99 1.68 0.58
C VAL A 72 -5.49 1.97 0.53
N ILE A 73 -6.25 1.34 1.41
CA ILE A 73 -7.70 1.56 1.44
C ILE A 73 -7.99 3.02 1.72
N MET A 74 -7.33 3.59 2.71
CA MET A 74 -7.54 4.96 3.09
C MET A 74 -7.19 5.93 1.96
N LEU A 75 -6.05 5.70 1.33
CA LEU A 75 -5.60 6.57 0.25
C LEU A 75 -6.49 6.46 -0.98
N ARG A 76 -6.98 5.25 -1.27
CA ARG A 76 -7.89 5.07 -2.40
C ARG A 76 -9.21 5.77 -2.15
N GLU A 77 -9.73 5.68 -0.93
CA GLU A 77 -10.96 6.34 -0.58
C GLU A 77 -10.81 7.85 -0.64
N LYS A 78 -9.67 8.33 -0.17
CA LYS A 78 -9.40 9.75 -0.19
C LYS A 78 -9.31 10.27 -1.62
N LYS A 79 -8.65 9.51 -2.48
CA LYS A 79 -8.52 9.90 -3.88
C LYS A 79 -9.87 9.89 -4.57
N ALA A 80 -10.67 8.87 -4.33
CA ALA A 80 -11.99 8.78 -4.93
C ALA A 80 -12.88 9.92 -4.47
N ALA A 81 -12.81 10.27 -3.19
CA ALA A 81 -13.58 11.37 -2.65
C ALA A 81 -13.15 12.69 -3.27
N ALA A 82 -11.85 12.86 -3.45
CA ALA A 82 -11.34 14.09 -4.06
C ALA A 82 -11.77 14.18 -5.51
N ASP A 83 -11.70 13.07 -6.24
CA ASP A 83 -12.12 13.06 -7.64
C ASP A 83 -13.61 13.34 -7.75
N ALA A 84 -14.40 12.78 -6.84
CA ALA A 84 -15.83 12.98 -6.87
C ALA A 84 -16.21 14.39 -6.43
N ALA A 85 -15.46 14.91 -5.50
CA ALA A 85 -15.77 16.22 -4.95
C ALA A 85 -15.30 17.36 -5.80
N SER A 86 -14.38 17.10 -6.73
CA SER A 86 -13.81 18.17 -7.45
C SER A 86 -13.97 18.04 -8.87
N PRO A 87 -15.09 17.94 -9.32
CA PRO A 87 -15.26 17.84 -10.70
C PRO A 87 -14.91 19.10 -11.25
N ALA A 88 -15.30 20.03 -10.65
CA ALA A 88 -15.10 21.25 -11.12
C ALA A 88 -13.80 21.66 -10.83
N ASN A 89 -13.35 21.30 -9.88
CA ASN A 89 -12.19 21.74 -9.55
C ASN A 89 -11.32 21.27 -10.38
N ALA A 90 -11.80 20.54 -10.66
CA ALA A 90 -11.09 20.16 -11.42
C ALA A 90 -10.70 20.93 -12.36
N THR A 91 -10.93 21.36 -12.24
CA THR A 91 -10.51 21.77 -12.89
C THR A 91 -9.74 22.40 -12.83
N THR A 92 -9.57 22.41 -12.38
CA THR A 92 -9.01 22.85 -12.29
C THR A 92 -8.47 22.98 -12.42
N PRO A 93 -8.33 23.15 -12.68
CA PRO A 93 -7.70 23.36 -12.99
C PRO A 93 -7.11 23.47 -12.88
#